data_b81984bb831d48112269bc320a3dbf0c
#
_entry.id   b81984bb831d48112269bc320a3dbf0c
#
_cell.length_a   1.000
_cell.length_b   1.000
_cell.length_c   1.000
_cell.angle_alpha   90.00
_cell.angle_beta   90.00
_cell.angle_gamma   90.00
#
_symmetry.space_group_name_H-M   'P 1'
#
loop_
_entity.id
_entity.type
_entity.pdbx_description
1 polymer ?
#
loop_
_entity_poly.entity_id
_entity_poly.type
_entity_poly.pdbx_seq_one_letter_code
_entity_poly.pdbx_strand_id
1 'polypeptide(L)'
;MVNYSMVQQTSLASTEYPKGVNEFVKAGFTQVPSVKVKPPRVGESPVSFECKVLQVIPTGEQGAAGILVICEVILMHIKDEVLDGDGKIDPFKLDAVARMGSDWYCRATGDSLFRLPQPGNKIGIGIDQLPENIRMSKILTGNDLAMLANTEQIPEPDIHTPPQHERE
;
A
#
# COMPACT_ATOMS: atom_id res chain seq x y z
N MET A 1 -6.73 -6.65 -6.90
CA MET A 1 -6.21 -5.28 -6.66
C MET A 1 -6.49 -4.42 -7.88
N VAL A 2 -6.70 -3.13 -7.68
CA VAL A 2 -6.99 -2.17 -8.76
C VAL A 2 -5.74 -1.35 -9.05
N ASN A 3 -5.37 -1.27 -10.32
CA ASN A 3 -4.32 -0.39 -10.81
C ASN A 3 -4.91 0.75 -11.66
N TYR A 4 -4.06 1.68 -12.07
CA TYR A 4 -4.52 2.86 -12.80
C TYR A 4 -5.19 2.53 -14.13
N SER A 5 -4.75 1.47 -14.83
CA SER A 5 -5.29 1.10 -16.15
C SER A 5 -6.75 0.63 -16.12
N MET A 6 -7.26 0.16 -14.96
CA MET A 6 -8.61 -0.40 -14.82
C MET A 6 -9.51 0.39 -13.86
N VAL A 7 -9.03 1.51 -13.27
CA VAL A 7 -9.77 2.24 -12.22
C VAL A 7 -11.13 2.77 -12.69
N GLN A 8 -11.24 3.25 -13.93
CA GLN A 8 -12.50 3.74 -14.49
C GLN A 8 -13.53 2.61 -14.67
N GLN A 9 -13.10 1.46 -15.15
CA GLN A 9 -13.97 0.28 -15.27
C GLN A 9 -14.41 -0.20 -13.88
N THR A 10 -13.51 -0.17 -12.88
CA THR A 10 -13.84 -0.50 -11.49
C THR A 10 -14.88 0.47 -10.91
N SER A 11 -14.72 1.77 -11.19
CA SER A 11 -15.71 2.78 -10.79
C SER A 11 -17.07 2.52 -11.43
N LEU A 12 -17.10 2.19 -12.72
CA LEU A 12 -18.35 1.86 -13.42
C LEU A 12 -19.01 0.59 -12.84
N ALA A 13 -18.21 -0.42 -12.48
CA ALA A 13 -18.71 -1.66 -11.86
C ALA A 13 -19.36 -1.44 -10.48
N SER A 14 -19.06 -0.30 -9.81
CA SER A 14 -19.67 0.05 -8.52
C SER A 14 -21.04 0.73 -8.63
N THR A 15 -21.59 0.85 -9.83
CA THR A 15 -22.96 1.36 -10.05
C THR A 15 -23.97 0.42 -9.43
N GLU A 16 -25.00 0.97 -8.77
CA GLU A 16 -26.09 0.20 -8.18
C GLU A 16 -27.03 -0.34 -9.28
N TYR A 17 -26.57 -1.34 -10.00
CA TYR A 17 -27.38 -2.01 -11.01
C TYR A 17 -28.49 -2.85 -10.37
N PRO A 18 -29.62 -3.04 -11.08
CA PRO A 18 -30.68 -3.94 -10.61
C PRO A 18 -30.16 -5.38 -10.42
N LYS A 19 -30.77 -6.10 -9.48
CA LYS A 19 -30.43 -7.50 -9.20
C LYS A 19 -30.48 -8.35 -10.49
N GLY A 20 -29.40 -9.11 -10.73
CA GLY A 20 -29.27 -10.00 -11.88
C GLY A 20 -28.52 -9.37 -13.06
N VAL A 21 -28.16 -8.10 -12.99
CA VAL A 21 -27.25 -7.47 -13.97
C VAL A 21 -25.84 -7.96 -13.69
N ASN A 22 -25.13 -8.36 -14.76
CA ASN A 22 -23.74 -8.79 -14.66
C ASN A 22 -22.79 -7.58 -14.81
N GLU A 23 -22.16 -7.17 -13.72
CA GLU A 23 -21.26 -6.03 -13.65
C GLU A 23 -19.98 -6.23 -14.47
N PHE A 24 -19.50 -7.45 -14.64
CA PHE A 24 -18.39 -7.75 -15.56
C PHE A 24 -18.69 -7.28 -16.98
N VAL A 25 -19.91 -7.60 -17.45
CA VAL A 25 -20.35 -7.19 -18.80
C VAL A 25 -20.49 -5.66 -18.88
N LYS A 26 -21.07 -5.04 -17.84
CA LYS A 26 -21.28 -3.58 -17.81
C LYS A 26 -19.98 -2.81 -17.80
N ALA A 27 -19.00 -3.28 -17.06
CA ALA A 27 -17.68 -2.65 -16.96
C ALA A 27 -16.69 -3.10 -18.03
N GLY A 28 -17.04 -4.09 -18.86
CA GLY A 28 -16.17 -4.65 -19.89
C GLY A 28 -14.99 -5.43 -19.32
N PHE A 29 -15.18 -6.08 -18.17
CA PHE A 29 -14.16 -6.93 -17.56
C PHE A 29 -14.25 -8.37 -18.04
N THR A 30 -13.09 -9.03 -18.12
CA THR A 30 -12.98 -10.45 -18.46
C THR A 30 -13.15 -11.32 -17.23
N GLN A 31 -14.09 -12.27 -17.28
CA GLN A 31 -14.25 -13.27 -16.23
C GLN A 31 -13.22 -14.39 -16.42
N VAL A 32 -12.37 -14.61 -15.41
CA VAL A 32 -11.41 -15.72 -15.38
C VAL A 32 -11.81 -16.69 -14.26
N PRO A 33 -11.94 -18.01 -14.55
CA PRO A 33 -12.28 -18.97 -13.52
C PRO A 33 -11.33 -18.95 -12.33
N SER A 34 -11.89 -19.07 -11.14
CA SER A 34 -11.14 -19.28 -9.90
C SER A 34 -10.77 -20.77 -9.73
N VAL A 35 -9.79 -21.06 -8.85
CA VAL A 35 -9.29 -22.43 -8.61
C VAL A 35 -9.92 -23.05 -7.36
N LYS A 36 -10.09 -22.26 -6.30
CA LYS A 36 -10.53 -22.71 -4.97
C LYS A 36 -11.94 -22.24 -4.61
N VAL A 37 -12.45 -21.20 -5.27
CA VAL A 37 -13.77 -20.61 -4.99
C VAL A 37 -14.61 -20.55 -6.25
N LYS A 38 -15.94 -20.42 -6.08
CA LYS A 38 -16.88 -20.36 -7.23
C LYS A 38 -16.87 -19.03 -7.97
N PRO A 39 -16.81 -17.85 -7.31
CA PRO A 39 -16.83 -16.57 -8.00
C PRO A 39 -15.63 -16.42 -8.93
N PRO A 40 -15.81 -15.90 -10.17
CA PRO A 40 -14.71 -15.64 -11.09
C PRO A 40 -13.83 -14.48 -10.61
N ARG A 41 -12.60 -14.44 -11.10
CA ARG A 41 -11.67 -13.34 -10.94
C ARG A 41 -11.78 -12.34 -12.08
N VAL A 42 -11.37 -11.09 -11.83
CA VAL A 42 -11.22 -10.07 -12.86
C VAL A 42 -9.91 -10.30 -13.61
N GLY A 43 -10.00 -10.60 -14.91
CA GLY A 43 -8.84 -10.95 -15.74
C GLY A 43 -7.83 -9.81 -15.90
N GLU A 44 -8.28 -8.57 -15.89
CA GLU A 44 -7.46 -7.38 -16.00
C GLU A 44 -6.66 -7.09 -14.72
N SER A 45 -7.14 -7.58 -13.57
CA SER A 45 -6.50 -7.32 -12.26
C SER A 45 -5.09 -7.92 -12.20
N PRO A 46 -4.05 -7.14 -11.86
CA PRO A 46 -2.68 -7.64 -11.75
C PRO A 46 -2.46 -8.58 -10.57
N VAL A 47 -3.26 -8.42 -9.50
CA VAL A 47 -3.23 -9.28 -8.32
C VAL A 47 -4.66 -9.59 -7.88
N SER A 48 -5.01 -10.86 -7.73
CA SER A 48 -6.31 -11.32 -7.27
C SER A 48 -6.18 -12.28 -6.11
N PHE A 49 -7.11 -12.22 -5.16
CA PHE A 49 -7.19 -13.12 -4.02
C PHE A 49 -8.44 -13.99 -4.13
N GLU A 50 -8.29 -15.28 -3.93
CA GLU A 50 -9.41 -16.18 -3.65
C GLU A 50 -9.55 -16.28 -2.14
N CYS A 51 -10.73 -15.92 -1.64
CA CYS A 51 -10.94 -15.73 -0.21
C CYS A 51 -12.10 -16.57 0.31
N LYS A 52 -11.99 -16.99 1.57
CA LYS A 52 -13.08 -17.54 2.37
C LYS A 52 -13.54 -16.49 3.37
N VAL A 53 -14.82 -16.15 3.34
CA VAL A 53 -15.39 -15.20 4.32
C VAL A 53 -15.36 -15.85 5.71
N LEU A 54 -14.76 -15.17 6.66
CA LEU A 54 -14.73 -15.56 8.08
C LEU A 54 -15.83 -14.84 8.86
N GLN A 55 -16.00 -13.53 8.61
CA GLN A 55 -16.94 -12.70 9.34
C GLN A 55 -17.48 -11.57 8.48
N VAL A 56 -18.74 -11.20 8.71
CA VAL A 56 -19.41 -10.04 8.12
C VAL A 56 -19.94 -9.17 9.24
N ILE A 57 -19.47 -7.93 9.34
CA ILE A 57 -19.81 -7.01 10.44
C ILE A 57 -20.42 -5.75 9.83
N PRO A 58 -21.71 -5.50 10.07
CA PRO A 58 -22.33 -4.20 9.77
C PRO A 58 -21.68 -3.11 10.63
N THR A 59 -21.30 -1.97 10.03
CA THR A 59 -20.65 -0.86 10.74
C THR A 59 -21.65 0.20 11.23
N GLY A 60 -22.94 0.01 10.99
CA GLY A 60 -24.01 0.88 11.44
C GLY A 60 -25.37 0.47 10.86
N GLU A 61 -26.44 1.08 11.34
CA GLU A 61 -27.83 0.83 10.92
C GLU A 61 -28.38 1.93 10.00
N GLN A 62 -27.65 3.04 9.87
CA GLN A 62 -28.07 4.20 9.08
C GLN A 62 -27.68 4.05 7.61
N GLY A 63 -28.37 4.75 6.71
CA GLY A 63 -28.01 4.82 5.31
C GLY A 63 -26.55 5.24 5.11
N ALA A 64 -25.86 4.65 4.15
CA ALA A 64 -24.42 4.78 3.89
C ALA A 64 -23.49 4.10 4.94
N ALA A 65 -24.02 3.34 5.89
CA ALA A 65 -23.19 2.48 6.74
C ALA A 65 -22.52 1.39 5.89
N GLY A 66 -21.24 1.17 6.12
CA GLY A 66 -20.46 0.13 5.43
C GLY A 66 -20.70 -1.26 6.03
N ILE A 67 -20.21 -2.26 5.32
CA ILE A 67 -20.12 -3.63 5.80
C ILE A 67 -18.64 -4.03 5.77
N LEU A 68 -18.09 -4.39 6.93
CA LEU A 68 -16.74 -4.95 7.02
C LEU A 68 -16.82 -6.47 6.81
N VAL A 69 -16.13 -6.94 5.77
CA VAL A 69 -16.01 -8.38 5.48
C VAL A 69 -14.59 -8.83 5.77
N ILE A 70 -14.44 -9.72 6.76
CA ILE A 70 -13.15 -10.33 7.12
C ILE A 70 -13.02 -11.64 6.37
N CYS A 71 -11.91 -11.80 5.65
CA CYS A 71 -11.65 -12.95 4.81
C CYS A 71 -10.29 -13.57 5.09
N GLU A 72 -10.23 -14.90 5.02
CA GLU A 72 -8.99 -15.66 4.89
C GLU A 72 -8.59 -15.73 3.41
N VAL A 73 -7.37 -15.36 3.07
CA VAL A 73 -6.82 -15.55 1.72
C VAL A 73 -6.34 -16.98 1.59
N ILE A 74 -6.98 -17.75 0.70
CA ILE A 74 -6.66 -19.17 0.46
C ILE A 74 -5.81 -19.40 -0.78
N LEU A 75 -5.82 -18.46 -1.72
CA LEU A 75 -4.98 -18.46 -2.91
C LEU A 75 -4.76 -17.04 -3.42
N MET A 76 -3.55 -16.77 -3.87
CA MET A 76 -3.19 -15.50 -4.50
C MET A 76 -2.74 -15.76 -5.94
N HIS A 77 -3.24 -14.94 -6.86
CA HIS A 77 -2.81 -14.90 -8.25
C HIS A 77 -2.10 -13.59 -8.50
N ILE A 78 -0.88 -13.66 -9.02
CA ILE A 78 -0.06 -12.50 -9.36
C ILE A 78 0.38 -12.67 -10.81
N LYS A 79 0.22 -11.63 -11.62
CA LYS A 79 0.73 -11.61 -12.99
C LYS A 79 2.24 -11.38 -12.97
N ASP A 80 2.98 -12.09 -13.81
CA ASP A 80 4.45 -11.98 -13.89
C ASP A 80 4.90 -10.57 -14.26
N GLU A 81 4.09 -9.84 -15.02
CA GLU A 81 4.37 -8.47 -15.46
C GLU A 81 4.57 -7.47 -14.32
N VAL A 82 4.02 -7.74 -13.13
CA VAL A 82 4.17 -6.89 -11.94
C VAL A 82 5.24 -7.38 -10.97
N LEU A 83 5.98 -8.42 -11.34
CA LEU A 83 7.08 -8.94 -10.52
C LEU A 83 8.42 -8.28 -10.88
N ASP A 84 9.27 -8.12 -9.87
CA ASP A 84 10.67 -7.76 -10.03
C ASP A 84 11.54 -9.00 -10.36
N GLY A 85 12.86 -8.80 -10.46
CA GLY A 85 13.80 -9.87 -10.74
C GLY A 85 13.94 -10.92 -9.62
N ASP A 86 13.50 -10.60 -8.42
CA ASP A 86 13.49 -11.48 -7.24
C ASP A 86 12.14 -12.20 -7.04
N GLY A 87 11.19 -12.01 -7.95
CA GLY A 87 9.84 -12.57 -7.86
C GLY A 87 8.94 -11.88 -6.82
N LYS A 88 9.27 -10.66 -6.40
CA LYS A 88 8.45 -9.83 -5.51
C LYS A 88 7.62 -8.85 -6.32
N ILE A 89 6.49 -8.42 -5.78
CA ILE A 89 5.68 -7.38 -6.42
C ILE A 89 6.47 -6.06 -6.45
N ASP A 90 6.71 -5.56 -7.66
CA ASP A 90 7.30 -4.24 -7.89
C ASP A 90 6.19 -3.18 -7.80
N PRO A 91 6.24 -2.26 -6.83
CA PRO A 91 5.21 -1.26 -6.65
C PRO A 91 5.08 -0.30 -7.84
N PHE A 92 6.17 -0.06 -8.59
CA PHE A 92 6.13 0.79 -9.78
C PHE A 92 5.43 0.09 -10.96
N LYS A 93 5.67 -1.21 -11.14
CA LYS A 93 4.99 -2.02 -12.16
C LYS A 93 3.53 -2.27 -11.81
N LEU A 94 3.22 -2.37 -10.52
CA LEU A 94 1.84 -2.56 -10.04
C LEU A 94 0.96 -1.36 -10.35
N ASP A 95 1.49 -0.14 -10.30
CA ASP A 95 0.79 1.12 -10.59
C ASP A 95 -0.56 1.21 -9.86
N ALA A 96 -0.54 0.89 -8.58
CA ALA A 96 -1.74 0.80 -7.76
C ALA A 96 -2.42 2.15 -7.57
N VAL A 97 -3.73 2.12 -7.34
CA VAL A 97 -4.52 3.30 -6.98
C VAL A 97 -5.18 3.10 -5.63
N ALA A 98 -5.38 4.18 -4.89
CA ALA A 98 -6.18 4.18 -3.67
C ALA A 98 -7.22 5.30 -3.70
N ARG A 99 -8.42 4.98 -3.21
CA ARG A 99 -9.49 5.96 -3.05
C ARG A 99 -9.25 6.81 -1.81
N MET A 100 -9.26 8.13 -1.97
CA MET A 100 -8.97 9.10 -0.91
C MET A 100 -10.23 9.73 -0.31
N GLY A 101 -11.41 9.31 -0.78
CA GLY A 101 -12.70 9.84 -0.38
C GLY A 101 -13.36 10.65 -1.49
N SER A 102 -14.70 10.71 -1.50
CA SER A 102 -15.47 11.30 -2.60
C SER A 102 -14.96 10.82 -3.96
N ASP A 103 -14.62 11.72 -4.87
CA ASP A 103 -14.14 11.43 -6.23
C ASP A 103 -12.60 11.48 -6.36
N TRP A 104 -11.90 11.58 -5.23
CA TRP A 104 -10.45 11.66 -5.23
C TRP A 104 -9.80 10.30 -5.14
N TYR A 105 -8.77 10.12 -5.97
CA TYR A 105 -7.89 8.96 -5.98
C TYR A 105 -6.43 9.42 -5.97
N CYS A 106 -5.55 8.64 -5.38
CA CYS A 106 -4.12 8.77 -5.60
C CYS A 106 -3.61 7.61 -6.46
N ARG A 107 -2.55 7.86 -7.21
CA ARG A 107 -1.84 6.87 -8.01
C ARG A 107 -0.45 6.66 -7.42
N ALA A 108 -0.13 5.42 -7.05
CA ALA A 108 1.14 5.06 -6.46
C ALA A 108 2.20 4.87 -7.54
N THR A 109 2.78 5.97 -8.01
CA THR A 109 3.82 6.00 -9.06
C THR A 109 4.76 7.20 -8.88
N GLY A 110 5.92 7.16 -9.51
CA GLY A 110 6.90 8.26 -9.47
C GLY A 110 7.24 8.70 -8.05
N ASP A 111 7.20 10.01 -7.81
CA ASP A 111 7.56 10.63 -6.53
C ASP A 111 6.57 10.36 -5.39
N SER A 112 5.40 9.78 -5.69
CA SER A 112 4.47 9.33 -4.64
C SER A 112 4.92 8.05 -3.93
N LEU A 113 5.93 7.36 -4.48
CA LEU A 113 6.54 6.18 -3.89
C LEU A 113 7.92 6.53 -3.33
N PHE A 114 8.13 6.26 -2.08
CA PHE A 114 9.43 6.41 -1.44
C PHE A 114 9.73 5.21 -0.54
N ARG A 115 11.02 4.94 -0.35
CA ARG A 115 11.47 3.88 0.55
C ARG A 115 11.57 4.41 1.97
N LEU A 116 10.94 3.70 2.89
CA LEU A 116 11.14 3.90 4.31
C LEU A 116 11.71 2.59 4.89
N PRO A 117 13.01 2.55 5.24
CA PRO A 117 13.59 1.36 5.86
C PRO A 117 12.89 1.04 7.17
N GLN A 118 12.47 -0.21 7.31
CA GLN A 118 11.91 -0.68 8.58
C GLN A 118 13.01 -0.84 9.63
N PRO A 119 12.72 -0.66 10.92
CA PRO A 119 13.70 -0.81 12.00
C PRO A 119 14.39 -2.19 12.06
N GLY A 120 13.83 -3.21 11.42
CA GLY A 120 14.40 -4.56 11.40
C GLY A 120 14.49 -5.19 12.80
N ASN A 121 15.52 -6.02 13.02
CA ASN A 121 15.76 -6.67 14.31
C ASN A 121 16.63 -5.84 15.27
N LYS A 122 17.08 -4.65 14.82
CA LYS A 122 17.91 -3.76 15.62
C LYS A 122 17.03 -2.82 16.45
N ILE A 123 17.38 -2.66 17.72
CA ILE A 123 16.66 -1.77 18.61
C ILE A 123 17.33 -0.41 18.55
N GLY A 124 16.66 0.57 17.95
CA GLY A 124 17.13 1.95 17.96
C GLY A 124 17.10 2.55 19.36
N ILE A 125 18.04 3.50 19.62
CA ILE A 125 18.16 4.17 20.92
C ILE A 125 16.92 5.00 21.29
N GLY A 126 16.12 5.40 20.28
CA GLY A 126 14.97 6.30 20.48
C GLY A 126 15.36 7.78 20.55
N ILE A 127 14.40 8.66 20.28
CA ILE A 127 14.62 10.11 20.29
C ILE A 127 15.00 10.60 21.68
N ASP A 128 14.48 9.99 22.72
CA ASP A 128 14.75 10.32 24.12
C ASP A 128 16.21 10.13 24.54
N GLN A 129 16.95 9.25 23.84
CA GLN A 129 18.37 8.99 24.07
C GLN A 129 19.31 9.81 23.18
N LEU A 130 18.76 10.59 22.24
CA LEU A 130 19.60 11.52 21.48
C LEU A 130 20.18 12.61 22.39
N PRO A 131 21.41 13.11 22.11
CA PRO A 131 21.98 14.27 22.81
C PRO A 131 21.01 15.45 22.83
N GLU A 132 20.95 16.16 23.95
CA GLU A 132 19.96 17.22 24.17
C GLU A 132 20.04 18.32 23.11
N ASN A 133 21.22 18.71 22.68
CA ASN A 133 21.43 19.71 21.64
C ASN A 133 20.88 19.26 20.27
N ILE A 134 20.85 17.98 19.98
CA ILE A 134 20.25 17.40 18.77
C ILE A 134 18.73 17.33 18.94
N ARG A 135 18.27 16.74 20.05
CA ARG A 135 16.86 16.57 20.35
C ARG A 135 16.09 17.90 20.42
N MET A 136 16.72 18.94 20.90
CA MET A 136 16.16 20.30 21.07
C MET A 136 16.47 21.21 19.86
N SER A 137 16.98 20.66 18.76
CA SER A 137 17.27 21.43 17.55
C SER A 137 16.00 22.10 17.02
N LYS A 138 16.11 23.37 16.63
CA LYS A 138 15.03 24.11 15.95
C LYS A 138 15.05 23.91 14.42
N ILE A 139 16.04 23.20 13.91
CA ILE A 139 16.25 22.96 12.48
C ILE A 139 15.74 21.56 12.11
N LEU A 140 16.05 20.55 12.94
CA LEU A 140 15.68 19.16 12.69
C LEU A 140 14.17 18.95 12.91
N THR A 141 13.54 18.26 11.97
CA THR A 141 12.14 17.82 12.08
C THR A 141 12.02 16.56 12.94
N GLY A 142 10.80 16.18 13.31
CA GLY A 142 10.56 14.91 13.98
C GLY A 142 11.00 13.70 13.15
N ASN A 143 10.91 13.76 11.82
CA ASN A 143 11.40 12.71 10.93
C ASN A 143 12.93 12.62 10.95
N ASP A 144 13.65 13.74 10.95
CA ASP A 144 15.11 13.76 11.04
C ASP A 144 15.57 13.15 12.37
N LEU A 145 14.94 13.53 13.47
CA LEU A 145 15.23 12.96 14.79
C LEU A 145 14.94 11.47 14.85
N ALA A 146 13.84 11.00 14.25
CA ALA A 146 13.51 9.58 14.19
C ALA A 146 14.51 8.78 13.35
N MET A 147 15.00 9.33 12.23
CA MET A 147 16.06 8.73 11.43
C MET A 147 17.37 8.60 12.23
N LEU A 148 17.79 9.66 12.91
CA LEU A 148 18.99 9.66 13.74
C LEU A 148 18.87 8.68 14.91
N ALA A 149 17.69 8.55 15.49
CA ALA A 149 17.42 7.68 16.64
C ALA A 149 17.26 6.19 16.26
N ASN A 150 17.16 5.86 14.98
CA ASN A 150 17.07 4.48 14.48
C ASN A 150 18.47 3.85 14.33
N THR A 151 19.31 4.00 15.34
CA THR A 151 20.64 3.39 15.46
C THR A 151 20.76 2.67 16.80
N GLU A 152 21.55 1.61 16.90
CA GLU A 152 21.74 0.86 18.16
C GLU A 152 22.57 1.61 19.19
N GLN A 153 23.43 2.52 18.73
CA GLN A 153 24.26 3.38 19.58
C GLN A 153 24.60 4.68 18.84
N ILE A 154 24.91 5.71 19.59
CA ILE A 154 25.40 6.97 19.02
C ILE A 154 26.77 6.70 18.40
N PRO A 155 26.99 7.03 17.09
CA PRO A 155 28.29 6.87 16.47
C PRO A 155 29.36 7.73 17.20
N GLU A 156 30.56 7.17 17.32
CA GLU A 156 31.70 7.98 17.76
C GLU A 156 32.01 9.08 16.73
N PRO A 157 32.39 10.27 17.15
CA PRO A 157 32.75 11.35 16.24
C PRO A 157 33.91 10.91 15.34
N ASP A 158 33.70 10.91 14.02
CA ASP A 158 34.78 10.72 13.07
C ASP A 158 35.54 12.04 12.89
N ILE A 159 36.66 12.18 13.60
CA ILE A 159 37.51 13.36 13.54
C ILE A 159 38.33 13.46 12.25
N HIS A 160 38.28 12.43 11.38
CA HIS A 160 39.09 12.37 10.17
C HIS A 160 38.30 12.67 8.89
N THR A 161 36.97 12.67 8.93
CA THR A 161 36.14 13.02 7.76
C THR A 161 35.81 14.51 7.81
N PRO A 162 36.34 15.34 6.90
CA PRO A 162 35.93 16.74 6.81
C PRO A 162 34.44 16.82 6.43
N PRO A 163 33.71 17.83 6.92
CA PRO A 163 32.32 18.01 6.56
C PRO A 163 32.18 18.10 5.02
N GLN A 164 31.36 17.22 4.46
CA GLN A 164 31.02 17.31 3.04
C GLN A 164 30.20 18.58 2.86
N HIS A 165 30.80 19.62 2.26
CA HIS A 165 30.04 20.76 1.80
C HIS A 165 29.06 20.30 0.73
N GLU A 166 27.77 20.49 0.99
CA GLU A 166 26.73 20.35 -0.02
C GLU A 166 27.12 21.17 -1.25
N ARG A 167 27.10 20.54 -2.40
CA ARG A 167 27.27 21.26 -3.66
C ARG A 167 25.97 22.04 -3.88
N GLU A 168 26.11 23.35 -4.06
CA GLU A 168 25.08 24.26 -4.51
C GLU A 168 24.36 23.77 -5.79
#